data_9d82f9f9d003b14d31b610b0df634acc
#
_entry.id   9d82f9f9d003b14d31b610b0df634acc
#
_cell.length_a   1.000
_cell.length_b   1.000
_cell.length_c   1.000
_cell.angle_alpha   90.00
_cell.angle_beta   90.00
_cell.angle_gamma   90.00
#
_symmetry.space_group_name_H-M   'P 1'
#
loop_
_entity.id
_entity.type
_entity.pdbx_description
1 polymer ?
#
loop_
_entity_poly.entity_id
_entity_poly.type
_entity_poly.pdbx_seq_one_letter_code
_entity_poly.pdbx_strand_id
1 'polypeptide(L)'
;MGTDWEVKEVTGIASALLGTADIVADPAGLAADFTRMMETAMGKEVADVALRLWTPVGTTVKFVKQVAPTVEELTGRRTEAGPRAGDYPTGSWGDESRDYHVCVEVPAANLGQEMLAARVSLVIPEPGGTVQSLGAQGLVRAVWTDDMAASTSINPQVAHYTGQAELAQVIQQGLDLRKAGDIDGATAKLGRAVQLAGASGNADTAKLLAKVVDVVDAAAGTVRLKAKVEEADEMTLETRSTKTVRVKK
;
A
#
# COMPACT_ATOMS: atom_id res chain seq x y z
N MET A 1 -23.30 -18.37 -3.27
CA MET A 1 -22.03 -17.69 -3.08
C MET A 1 -21.38 -18.36 -1.89
N GLY A 2 -20.21 -18.93 -2.02
CA GLY A 2 -19.55 -19.73 -1.01
C GLY A 2 -18.18 -19.14 -0.68
N THR A 3 -17.53 -19.74 0.28
CA THR A 3 -16.14 -19.45 0.68
C THR A 3 -15.12 -20.36 -0.02
N ASP A 4 -15.55 -21.17 -0.99
CA ASP A 4 -14.73 -22.17 -1.69
C ASP A 4 -13.79 -21.54 -2.74
N TRP A 5 -13.14 -20.40 -2.41
CA TRP A 5 -12.20 -19.70 -3.28
C TRP A 5 -11.08 -19.05 -2.48
N GLU A 6 -9.90 -18.94 -3.10
CA GLU A 6 -8.73 -18.37 -2.46
C GLU A 6 -8.65 -16.85 -2.69
N VAL A 7 -8.63 -16.07 -1.59
CA VAL A 7 -8.53 -14.60 -1.63
C VAL A 7 -7.29 -14.16 -2.42
N LYS A 8 -6.16 -14.83 -2.23
CA LYS A 8 -4.89 -14.50 -2.88
C LYS A 8 -4.95 -14.63 -4.41
N GLU A 9 -5.70 -15.59 -4.94
CA GLU A 9 -5.85 -15.74 -6.39
C GLU A 9 -6.62 -14.56 -6.99
N VAL A 10 -7.76 -14.21 -6.40
CA VAL A 10 -8.60 -13.10 -6.89
C VAL A 10 -7.91 -11.75 -6.72
N THR A 11 -7.30 -11.50 -5.57
CA THR A 11 -6.54 -10.27 -5.33
C THR A 11 -5.29 -10.21 -6.20
N GLY A 12 -4.63 -11.34 -6.47
CA GLY A 12 -3.49 -11.44 -7.38
C GLY A 12 -3.86 -11.07 -8.82
N ILE A 13 -5.00 -11.57 -9.32
CA ILE A 13 -5.51 -11.20 -10.65
C ILE A 13 -5.86 -9.72 -10.70
N ALA A 14 -6.60 -9.21 -9.69
CA ALA A 14 -6.97 -7.80 -9.62
C ALA A 14 -5.73 -6.90 -9.59
N SER A 15 -4.74 -7.24 -8.76
CA SER A 15 -3.47 -6.52 -8.65
C SER A 15 -2.71 -6.55 -9.99
N ALA A 16 -2.59 -7.70 -10.64
CA ALA A 16 -1.91 -7.81 -11.94
C ALA A 16 -2.50 -6.88 -13.01
N LEU A 17 -3.80 -6.66 -12.96
CA LEU A 17 -4.55 -5.77 -13.85
C LEU A 17 -4.67 -4.32 -13.33
N LEU A 18 -4.01 -3.98 -12.22
CA LEU A 18 -4.12 -2.68 -11.53
C LEU A 18 -5.59 -2.33 -11.18
N GLY A 19 -6.39 -3.36 -10.96
CA GLY A 19 -7.77 -3.27 -10.52
C GLY A 19 -7.90 -3.43 -9.00
N THR A 20 -9.13 -3.58 -8.54
CA THR A 20 -9.45 -3.80 -7.13
C THR A 20 -10.31 -5.05 -6.96
N ALA A 21 -10.10 -5.76 -5.86
CA ALA A 21 -10.99 -6.82 -5.41
C ALA A 21 -11.59 -6.43 -4.06
N ASP A 22 -12.83 -6.81 -3.84
CA ASP A 22 -13.47 -6.69 -2.52
C ASP A 22 -14.34 -7.93 -2.28
N ILE A 23 -14.72 -8.15 -1.03
CA ILE A 23 -15.59 -9.23 -0.62
C ILE A 23 -16.88 -8.67 -0.04
N VAL A 24 -18.00 -9.27 -0.43
CA VAL A 24 -19.32 -8.98 0.14
C VAL A 24 -19.67 -10.12 1.07
N ALA A 25 -19.49 -9.90 2.37
CA ALA A 25 -19.75 -10.91 3.40
C ALA A 25 -21.26 -11.18 3.60
N ASP A 26 -22.11 -10.16 3.39
CA ASP A 26 -23.56 -10.25 3.49
C ASP A 26 -24.20 -10.17 2.11
N PRO A 27 -24.89 -11.23 1.63
CA PRO A 27 -25.60 -11.22 0.36
C PRO A 27 -26.60 -10.07 0.18
N ALA A 28 -27.18 -9.57 1.27
CA ALA A 28 -28.10 -8.41 1.23
C ALA A 28 -27.42 -7.12 0.75
N GLY A 29 -26.11 -6.98 0.98
CA GLY A 29 -25.31 -5.83 0.51
C GLY A 29 -24.83 -5.90 -0.94
N LEU A 30 -24.99 -7.06 -1.60
CA LEU A 30 -24.38 -7.32 -2.92
C LEU A 30 -24.75 -6.29 -3.99
N ALA A 31 -26.03 -5.94 -4.08
CA ALA A 31 -26.50 -4.98 -5.11
C ALA A 31 -25.89 -3.59 -4.91
N ALA A 32 -25.83 -3.11 -3.66
CA ALA A 32 -25.24 -1.81 -3.33
C ALA A 32 -23.73 -1.79 -3.58
N ASP A 33 -23.04 -2.87 -3.19
CA ASP A 33 -21.58 -2.98 -3.41
C ASP A 33 -21.24 -3.08 -4.89
N PHE A 34 -22.03 -3.84 -5.67
CA PHE A 34 -21.87 -3.92 -7.11
C PHE A 34 -22.08 -2.57 -7.80
N THR A 35 -23.15 -1.86 -7.43
CA THR A 35 -23.44 -0.51 -7.97
C THR A 35 -22.26 0.43 -7.69
N ARG A 36 -21.77 0.48 -6.45
CA ARG A 36 -20.62 1.31 -6.08
C ARG A 36 -19.34 0.95 -6.86
N MET A 37 -19.08 -0.35 -7.06
CA MET A 37 -17.93 -0.79 -7.85
C MET A 37 -18.06 -0.36 -9.31
N MET A 38 -19.24 -0.49 -9.90
CA MET A 38 -19.51 -0.07 -11.28
C MET A 38 -19.39 1.44 -11.44
N GLU A 39 -19.95 2.23 -10.53
CA GLU A 39 -19.82 3.70 -10.54
C GLU A 39 -18.34 4.12 -10.47
N THR A 40 -17.54 3.48 -9.61
CA THR A 40 -16.10 3.71 -9.52
C THR A 40 -15.38 3.36 -10.82
N ALA A 41 -15.73 2.24 -11.44
CA ALA A 41 -15.12 1.81 -12.70
C ALA A 41 -15.52 2.74 -13.88
N MET A 42 -16.78 3.13 -13.95
CA MET A 42 -17.29 4.05 -14.98
C MET A 42 -16.78 5.49 -14.81
N GLY A 43 -16.41 5.89 -13.60
CA GLY A 43 -15.80 7.19 -13.32
C GLY A 43 -14.32 7.31 -13.72
N LYS A 44 -13.74 6.29 -14.37
CA LYS A 44 -12.36 6.35 -14.87
C LYS A 44 -12.31 7.03 -16.23
N GLU A 45 -11.66 8.20 -16.28
CA GLU A 45 -11.61 9.04 -17.48
C GLU A 45 -10.28 8.95 -18.22
N VAL A 46 -9.20 8.62 -17.50
CA VAL A 46 -7.84 8.54 -18.05
C VAL A 46 -7.30 7.14 -17.86
N ALA A 47 -6.96 6.48 -18.96
CA ALA A 47 -6.37 5.15 -18.94
C ALA A 47 -4.83 5.23 -18.86
N ASP A 48 -4.23 4.12 -18.40
CA ASP A 48 -2.79 3.83 -18.52
C ASP A 48 -1.85 4.92 -17.95
N VAL A 49 -2.26 5.56 -16.86
CA VAL A 49 -1.40 6.52 -16.18
C VAL A 49 -0.23 5.80 -15.52
N ALA A 50 0.97 6.35 -15.68
CA ALA A 50 2.17 5.85 -15.04
C ALA A 50 2.83 6.91 -14.15
N LEU A 51 3.41 6.45 -13.05
CA LEU A 51 4.31 7.25 -12.22
C LEU A 51 5.73 7.15 -12.83
N ARG A 52 6.20 8.22 -13.43
CA ARG A 52 7.56 8.30 -13.96
C ARG A 52 8.53 8.75 -12.88
N LEU A 53 9.54 7.95 -12.64
CA LEU A 53 10.62 8.24 -11.71
C LEU A 53 11.94 8.38 -12.48
N TRP A 54 12.54 9.55 -12.41
CA TRP A 54 13.88 9.80 -12.86
C TRP A 54 14.84 9.88 -11.66
N THR A 55 16.01 9.23 -11.77
CA THR A 55 17.07 9.25 -10.75
C THR A 55 18.43 9.57 -11.37
N PRO A 56 19.32 10.28 -10.67
CA PRO A 56 20.68 10.53 -11.16
C PRO A 56 21.53 9.26 -11.12
N VAL A 57 22.70 9.32 -11.76
CA VAL A 57 23.70 8.23 -11.73
C VAL A 57 24.10 7.93 -10.29
N GLY A 58 24.19 6.64 -9.95
CA GLY A 58 24.54 6.17 -8.61
C GLY A 58 23.37 6.07 -7.63
N THR A 59 22.20 6.58 -7.98
CA THR A 59 20.98 6.41 -7.16
C THR A 59 20.26 5.12 -7.51
N THR A 60 19.89 4.35 -6.49
CA THR A 60 19.14 3.10 -6.62
C THR A 60 17.73 3.24 -6.08
N VAL A 61 16.72 2.83 -6.84
CA VAL A 61 15.35 2.75 -6.37
C VAL A 61 15.20 1.50 -5.52
N LYS A 62 14.86 1.65 -4.24
CA LYS A 62 14.61 0.54 -3.32
C LYS A 62 13.20 0.00 -3.46
N PHE A 63 12.22 0.89 -3.48
CA PHE A 63 10.83 0.53 -3.75
C PHE A 63 10.02 1.72 -4.25
N VAL A 64 8.96 1.39 -4.94
CA VAL A 64 7.86 2.28 -5.31
C VAL A 64 6.55 1.58 -4.95
N LYS A 65 5.74 2.20 -4.10
CA LYS A 65 4.45 1.66 -3.65
C LYS A 65 3.36 2.71 -3.76
N GLN A 66 2.18 2.33 -4.18
CA GLN A 66 0.99 3.08 -3.80
C GLN A 66 0.71 2.80 -2.32
N VAL A 67 0.34 3.82 -1.54
CA VAL A 67 0.10 3.69 -0.10
C VAL A 67 -1.26 4.22 0.32
N ALA A 68 -1.98 4.89 -0.58
CA ALA A 68 -3.39 5.22 -0.43
C ALA A 68 -4.06 5.28 -1.81
N PRO A 69 -5.31 4.81 -1.94
CA PRO A 69 -6.22 4.28 -0.90
C PRO A 69 -5.90 2.87 -0.42
N THR A 70 -5.03 2.15 -1.12
CA THR A 70 -4.59 0.79 -0.81
C THR A 70 -3.09 0.66 -0.96
N VAL A 71 -2.48 -0.26 -0.21
CA VAL A 71 -1.07 -0.63 -0.41
C VAL A 71 -0.97 -1.52 -1.65
N GLU A 72 -0.19 -1.08 -2.63
CA GLU A 72 0.10 -1.82 -3.86
C GLU A 72 1.58 -1.70 -4.19
N GLU A 73 2.25 -2.84 -4.38
CA GLU A 73 3.68 -2.90 -4.71
C GLU A 73 3.88 -2.68 -6.21
N LEU A 74 4.64 -1.65 -6.58
CA LEU A 74 4.89 -1.28 -7.97
C LEU A 74 6.36 -1.49 -8.40
N THR A 75 7.27 -1.73 -7.47
CA THR A 75 8.72 -1.80 -7.74
C THR A 75 9.06 -2.75 -8.88
N GLY A 76 8.47 -3.95 -8.86
CA GLY A 76 8.70 -4.99 -9.87
C GLY A 76 8.00 -4.75 -11.21
N ARG A 77 7.17 -3.70 -11.33
CA ARG A 77 6.41 -3.38 -12.55
C ARG A 77 7.06 -2.29 -13.39
N ARG A 78 8.30 -1.92 -13.04
CA ARG A 78 9.05 -0.88 -13.73
C ARG A 78 9.27 -1.24 -15.19
N THR A 79 8.97 -0.30 -16.08
CA THR A 79 9.33 -0.33 -17.49
C THR A 79 10.34 0.78 -17.80
N GLU A 80 11.27 0.53 -18.74
CA GLU A 80 12.25 1.54 -19.12
C GLU A 80 11.57 2.68 -19.90
N ALA A 81 11.85 3.92 -19.47
CA ALA A 81 11.27 5.14 -20.05
C ALA A 81 12.34 6.10 -20.59
N GLY A 82 13.59 5.64 -20.69
CA GLY A 82 14.74 6.39 -21.16
C GLY A 82 15.92 6.35 -20.19
N PRO A 83 17.01 7.04 -20.48
CA PRO A 83 18.18 7.04 -19.63
C PRO A 83 17.84 7.51 -18.20
N ARG A 84 18.00 6.62 -17.23
CA ARG A 84 17.74 6.89 -15.80
C ARG A 84 16.29 7.19 -15.44
N ALA A 85 15.32 6.86 -16.32
CA ALA A 85 13.91 7.00 -16.06
C ALA A 85 13.20 5.65 -16.15
N GLY A 86 12.25 5.41 -15.24
CA GLY A 86 11.38 4.25 -15.26
C GLY A 86 9.94 4.64 -15.01
N ASP A 87 9.02 3.99 -15.71
CA ASP A 87 7.60 4.15 -15.55
C ASP A 87 7.04 3.00 -14.71
N TYR A 88 6.24 3.35 -13.72
CA TYR A 88 5.52 2.42 -12.85
C TYR A 88 4.04 2.58 -13.15
N PRO A 89 3.38 1.56 -13.72
CA PRO A 89 1.98 1.66 -14.11
C PRO A 89 1.10 1.83 -12.87
N THR A 90 0.14 2.74 -12.94
CA THR A 90 -0.80 3.04 -11.85
C THR A 90 -2.25 2.76 -12.24
N GLY A 91 -2.49 2.31 -13.48
CA GLY A 91 -3.81 2.00 -14.01
C GLY A 91 -4.62 3.23 -14.40
N SER A 92 -5.92 3.04 -14.50
CA SER A 92 -6.85 4.10 -14.90
C SER A 92 -7.19 5.03 -13.74
N TRP A 93 -7.42 6.30 -14.05
CA TRP A 93 -7.74 7.36 -13.09
C TRP A 93 -9.05 8.04 -13.42
N GLY A 94 -9.80 8.42 -12.38
CA GLY A 94 -10.94 9.33 -12.43
C GLY A 94 -10.70 10.54 -11.53
N ASP A 95 -11.75 11.16 -11.01
CA ASP A 95 -11.66 12.22 -9.99
C ASP A 95 -11.29 11.59 -8.64
N GLU A 96 -10.01 11.30 -8.48
CA GLU A 96 -9.49 10.63 -7.31
C GLU A 96 -8.08 11.13 -6.95
N SER A 97 -7.65 10.78 -5.76
CA SER A 97 -6.32 11.12 -5.27
C SER A 97 -5.64 9.84 -4.78
N ARG A 98 -4.37 9.66 -5.11
CA ARG A 98 -3.56 8.52 -4.67
C ARG A 98 -2.25 9.01 -4.08
N ASP A 99 -1.77 8.32 -3.05
CA ASP A 99 -0.48 8.64 -2.42
C ASP A 99 0.52 7.53 -2.73
N TYR A 100 1.74 7.94 -3.05
CA TYR A 100 2.83 7.04 -3.38
C TYR A 100 4.01 7.23 -2.43
N HIS A 101 4.60 6.13 -2.02
CA HIS A 101 5.82 6.09 -1.23
C HIS A 101 6.96 5.59 -2.11
N VAL A 102 7.94 6.47 -2.32
CA VAL A 102 9.15 6.18 -3.10
C VAL A 102 10.34 6.19 -2.16
N CYS A 103 11.14 5.14 -2.21
CA CYS A 103 12.40 5.05 -1.48
C CYS A 103 13.56 4.91 -2.45
N VAL A 104 14.54 5.80 -2.32
CA VAL A 104 15.77 5.78 -3.10
C VAL A 104 16.98 5.78 -2.18
N GLU A 105 18.02 5.08 -2.59
CA GLU A 105 19.32 5.11 -1.95
C GLU A 105 20.26 5.94 -2.79
N VAL A 106 20.92 6.89 -2.17
CA VAL A 106 21.86 7.82 -2.82
C VAL A 106 23.30 7.52 -2.38
N PRO A 107 24.31 7.75 -3.23
CA PRO A 107 25.70 7.58 -2.83
C PRO A 107 26.06 8.55 -1.71
N ALA A 108 27.01 8.17 -0.86
CA ALA A 108 27.56 9.06 0.14
C ALA A 108 28.19 10.32 -0.49
N ALA A 109 28.03 11.46 0.20
CA ALA A 109 28.65 12.72 -0.22
C ALA A 109 29.16 13.50 1.00
N ASN A 110 29.83 14.61 0.74
CA ASN A 110 30.40 15.43 1.81
C ASN A 110 29.30 16.20 2.56
N LEU A 111 29.58 16.52 3.83
CA LEU A 111 28.69 17.35 4.64
C LEU A 111 28.39 18.68 3.95
N GLY A 112 27.14 19.12 4.04
CA GLY A 112 26.64 20.34 3.43
C GLY A 112 26.32 20.23 1.92
N GLN A 113 26.57 19.08 1.31
CA GLN A 113 26.17 18.86 -0.09
C GLN A 113 24.67 18.55 -0.18
N GLU A 114 24.09 18.98 -1.29
CA GLU A 114 22.72 18.67 -1.68
C GLU A 114 22.70 18.04 -3.07
N MET A 115 21.78 17.13 -3.29
CA MET A 115 21.50 16.62 -4.64
C MET A 115 20.01 16.37 -4.86
N LEU A 116 19.60 16.45 -6.11
CA LEU A 116 18.29 15.94 -6.54
C LEU A 116 18.36 14.41 -6.59
N ALA A 117 17.79 13.75 -5.60
CA ALA A 117 17.80 12.29 -5.48
C ALA A 117 16.80 11.61 -6.44
N ALA A 118 15.65 12.25 -6.68
CA ALA A 118 14.67 11.77 -7.64
C ALA A 118 13.76 12.91 -8.13
N ARG A 119 13.21 12.72 -9.33
CA ARG A 119 12.11 13.52 -9.89
C ARG A 119 10.96 12.61 -10.20
N VAL A 120 9.78 12.96 -9.74
CA VAL A 120 8.54 12.19 -9.90
C VAL A 120 7.55 12.98 -10.73
N SER A 121 6.91 12.35 -11.70
CA SER A 121 5.84 12.94 -12.50
C SER A 121 4.79 11.88 -12.85
N LEU A 122 3.58 12.31 -13.15
CA LEU A 122 2.56 11.47 -13.77
C LEU A 122 2.61 11.66 -15.29
N VAL A 123 2.54 10.55 -16.01
CA VAL A 123 2.59 10.54 -17.48
C VAL A 123 1.53 9.59 -18.02
N ILE A 124 1.06 9.88 -19.23
CA ILE A 124 0.29 8.95 -20.05
C ILE A 124 1.21 8.48 -21.17
N PRO A 125 1.61 7.20 -21.22
CA PRO A 125 2.33 6.64 -22.35
C PRO A 125 1.41 6.62 -23.58
N GLU A 126 1.89 7.15 -24.71
CA GLU A 126 1.16 7.15 -25.97
C GLU A 126 1.72 6.12 -26.95
N PRO A 127 0.93 5.62 -27.87
CA PRO A 127 1.42 4.79 -28.95
C PRO A 127 2.53 5.51 -29.74
N GLY A 128 3.65 4.84 -29.99
CA GLY A 128 4.80 5.42 -30.70
C GLY A 128 5.91 5.97 -29.79
N GLY A 129 5.78 5.77 -28.46
CA GLY A 129 6.83 6.10 -27.48
C GLY A 129 6.85 7.55 -27.02
N THR A 130 5.91 8.37 -27.47
CA THR A 130 5.65 9.70 -26.89
C THR A 130 4.97 9.57 -25.55
N VAL A 131 5.05 10.61 -24.72
CA VAL A 131 4.36 10.66 -23.42
C VAL A 131 3.75 12.04 -23.21
N GLN A 132 2.54 12.06 -22.73
CA GLN A 132 1.92 13.27 -22.20
C GLN A 132 2.24 13.40 -20.71
N SER A 133 2.82 14.52 -20.31
CA SER A 133 3.04 14.82 -18.88
C SER A 133 1.80 15.43 -18.26
N LEU A 134 1.39 14.91 -17.10
CA LEU A 134 0.21 15.36 -16.37
C LEU A 134 0.61 16.26 -15.20
N GLY A 135 0.81 17.54 -15.47
CA GLY A 135 0.94 18.57 -14.44
C GLY A 135 2.31 18.68 -13.77
N ALA A 136 2.32 18.96 -12.46
CA ALA A 136 3.51 19.31 -11.71
C ALA A 136 4.44 18.11 -11.43
N GLN A 137 5.71 18.42 -11.19
CA GLN A 137 6.73 17.45 -10.79
C GLN A 137 6.97 17.50 -9.29
N GLY A 138 7.10 16.34 -8.66
CA GLY A 138 7.64 16.19 -7.31
C GLY A 138 9.17 16.04 -7.37
N LEU A 139 9.88 16.76 -6.48
CA LEU A 139 11.32 16.67 -6.35
C LEU A 139 11.70 16.09 -5.00
N VAL A 140 12.56 15.08 -5.01
CA VAL A 140 13.14 14.48 -3.81
C VAL A 140 14.59 14.95 -3.70
N ARG A 141 14.90 15.68 -2.64
CA ARG A 141 16.26 16.17 -2.35
C ARG A 141 16.91 15.35 -1.26
N ALA A 142 18.17 15.06 -1.40
CA ALA A 142 19.03 14.53 -0.35
C ALA A 142 19.99 15.62 0.12
N VAL A 143 20.16 15.75 1.43
CA VAL A 143 21.07 16.70 2.07
C VAL A 143 21.94 15.93 3.05
N TRP A 144 23.25 16.09 2.98
CA TRP A 144 24.17 15.47 3.93
C TRP A 144 24.47 16.45 5.06
N THR A 145 24.15 16.05 6.29
CA THR A 145 24.29 16.88 7.47
C THR A 145 24.85 16.08 8.63
N ASP A 146 25.59 16.73 9.52
CA ASP A 146 26.03 16.22 10.83
C ASP A 146 25.04 16.57 11.95
N ASP A 147 23.98 17.32 11.62
CA ASP A 147 22.88 17.55 12.57
C ASP A 147 22.10 16.26 12.81
N MET A 148 22.33 15.66 13.97
CA MET A 148 21.66 14.42 14.39
C MET A 148 20.14 14.56 14.48
N ALA A 149 19.63 15.72 14.86
CA ALA A 149 18.19 15.96 14.96
C ALA A 149 17.56 15.97 13.57
N ALA A 150 18.19 16.61 12.58
CA ALA A 150 17.75 16.64 11.20
C ALA A 150 17.87 15.26 10.54
N SER A 151 19.00 14.55 10.73
CA SER A 151 19.25 13.25 10.09
C SER A 151 18.40 12.11 10.63
N THR A 152 17.96 12.19 11.89
CA THR A 152 17.09 11.16 12.52
C THR A 152 15.61 11.52 12.51
N SER A 153 15.26 12.72 12.04
CA SER A 153 13.87 13.17 11.94
C SER A 153 13.13 12.39 10.84
N ILE A 154 12.08 11.70 11.23
CA ILE A 154 11.20 11.00 10.29
C ILE A 154 10.00 11.89 9.98
N ASN A 155 9.76 12.14 8.68
CA ASN A 155 8.56 12.84 8.26
C ASN A 155 7.31 12.08 8.74
N PRO A 156 6.34 12.74 9.44
CA PRO A 156 5.16 12.07 9.98
C PRO A 156 4.31 11.35 8.93
N GLN A 157 4.22 11.88 7.70
CA GLN A 157 3.49 11.22 6.62
C GLN A 157 4.19 9.93 6.17
N VAL A 158 5.54 9.96 6.06
CA VAL A 158 6.33 8.77 5.74
C VAL A 158 6.18 7.72 6.84
N ALA A 159 6.25 8.12 8.11
CA ALA A 159 6.05 7.22 9.24
C ALA A 159 4.65 6.58 9.23
N HIS A 160 3.61 7.38 8.99
CA HIS A 160 2.23 6.90 8.89
C HIS A 160 2.08 5.82 7.80
N TYR A 161 2.52 6.10 6.58
CA TYR A 161 2.37 5.16 5.46
C TYR A 161 3.28 3.95 5.57
N THR A 162 4.45 4.08 6.21
CA THR A 162 5.29 2.93 6.57
C THR A 162 4.54 2.00 7.52
N GLY A 163 3.88 2.55 8.54
CA GLY A 163 3.04 1.79 9.48
C GLY A 163 1.85 1.12 8.81
N GLN A 164 1.18 1.78 7.85
CA GLN A 164 0.08 1.18 7.09
C GLN A 164 0.56 0.01 6.21
N ALA A 165 1.72 0.14 5.56
CA ALA A 165 2.30 -0.92 4.76
C ALA A 165 2.72 -2.12 5.64
N GLU A 166 3.32 -1.86 6.82
CA GLU A 166 3.63 -2.89 7.80
C GLU A 166 2.35 -3.59 8.28
N LEU A 167 1.29 -2.83 8.59
CA LEU A 167 0.00 -3.37 9.02
C LEU A 167 -0.56 -4.38 8.01
N ALA A 168 -0.60 -4.02 6.73
CA ALA A 168 -1.04 -4.93 5.68
C ALA A 168 -0.20 -6.21 5.65
N GLN A 169 1.12 -6.08 5.71
CA GLN A 169 2.05 -7.20 5.67
C GLN A 169 1.89 -8.15 6.87
N VAL A 170 1.81 -7.62 8.10
CA VAL A 170 1.70 -8.48 9.29
C VAL A 170 0.35 -9.16 9.40
N ILE A 171 -0.73 -8.58 8.86
CA ILE A 171 -2.03 -9.26 8.74
C ILE A 171 -1.88 -10.48 7.84
N GLN A 172 -1.35 -10.32 6.61
CA GLN A 172 -1.16 -11.42 5.68
C GLN A 172 -0.31 -12.53 6.29
N GLN A 173 0.83 -12.17 6.88
CA GLN A 173 1.71 -13.14 7.55
C GLN A 173 1.00 -13.85 8.71
N GLY A 174 0.22 -13.13 9.52
CA GLY A 174 -0.51 -13.71 10.65
C GLY A 174 -1.58 -14.71 10.21
N LEU A 175 -2.31 -14.39 9.14
CA LEU A 175 -3.32 -15.30 8.56
C LEU A 175 -2.65 -16.54 7.93
N ASP A 176 -1.53 -16.38 7.23
CA ASP A 176 -0.77 -17.50 6.67
C ASP A 176 -0.25 -18.47 7.75
N LEU A 177 0.33 -17.91 8.82
CA LEU A 177 0.82 -18.70 9.96
C LEU A 177 -0.33 -19.44 10.66
N ARG A 178 -1.49 -18.80 10.81
CA ARG A 178 -2.67 -19.42 11.35
C ARG A 178 -3.15 -20.59 10.49
N LYS A 179 -3.22 -20.42 9.16
CA LYS A 179 -3.57 -21.49 8.21
C LYS A 179 -2.55 -22.63 8.26
N ALA A 180 -1.28 -22.35 8.51
CA ALA A 180 -0.22 -23.33 8.68
C ALA A 180 -0.20 -24.01 10.07
N GLY A 181 -1.05 -23.57 11.01
CA GLY A 181 -1.13 -24.11 12.39
C GLY A 181 -0.06 -23.57 13.35
N ASP A 182 0.73 -22.56 12.95
CA ASP A 182 1.66 -21.85 13.83
C ASP A 182 0.89 -20.80 14.66
N ILE A 183 0.38 -21.23 15.80
CA ILE A 183 -0.45 -20.43 16.70
C ILE A 183 0.35 -19.29 17.34
N ASP A 184 1.60 -19.55 17.75
CA ASP A 184 2.43 -18.55 18.41
C ASP A 184 2.87 -17.46 17.41
N GLY A 185 3.32 -17.86 16.23
CA GLY A 185 3.66 -16.93 15.16
C GLY A 185 2.46 -16.09 14.71
N ALA A 186 1.29 -16.71 14.51
CA ALA A 186 0.06 -16.01 14.17
C ALA A 186 -0.35 -15.00 15.26
N THR A 187 -0.28 -15.41 16.54
CA THR A 187 -0.61 -14.52 17.68
C THR A 187 0.32 -13.30 17.72
N ALA A 188 1.62 -13.50 17.54
CA ALA A 188 2.59 -12.40 17.50
C ALA A 188 2.33 -11.42 16.35
N LYS A 189 2.08 -11.94 15.13
CA LYS A 189 1.83 -11.10 13.95
C LYS A 189 0.50 -10.35 14.04
N LEU A 190 -0.59 -11.01 14.43
CA LEU A 190 -1.90 -10.37 14.57
C LEU A 190 -1.94 -9.41 15.77
N GLY A 191 -1.18 -9.68 16.84
CA GLY A 191 -0.97 -8.72 17.93
C GLY A 191 -0.27 -7.44 17.45
N ARG A 192 0.79 -7.57 16.66
CA ARG A 192 1.44 -6.42 16.02
C ARG A 192 0.48 -5.67 15.09
N ALA A 193 -0.38 -6.38 14.36
CA ALA A 193 -1.41 -5.75 13.53
C ALA A 193 -2.39 -4.89 14.34
N VAL A 194 -2.85 -5.39 15.49
CA VAL A 194 -3.74 -4.63 16.41
C VAL A 194 -3.06 -3.35 16.89
N GLN A 195 -1.79 -3.44 17.28
CA GLN A 195 -1.00 -2.28 17.71
C GLN A 195 -0.88 -1.23 16.60
N LEU A 196 -0.52 -1.65 15.39
CA LEU A 196 -0.36 -0.75 14.23
C LEU A 196 -1.69 -0.14 13.79
N ALA A 197 -2.78 -0.89 13.79
CA ALA A 197 -4.11 -0.38 13.48
C ALA A 197 -4.54 0.72 14.46
N GLY A 198 -4.28 0.53 15.76
CA GLY A 198 -4.52 1.53 16.79
C GLY A 198 -3.66 2.78 16.60
N ALA A 199 -2.35 2.62 16.40
CA ALA A 199 -1.40 3.72 16.23
C ALA A 199 -1.68 4.57 14.98
N SER A 200 -2.15 3.94 13.88
CA SER A 200 -2.48 4.63 12.63
C SER A 200 -3.92 5.17 12.56
N GLY A 201 -4.75 4.89 13.56
CA GLY A 201 -6.16 5.27 13.57
C GLY A 201 -7.01 4.52 12.52
N ASN A 202 -6.57 3.34 12.07
CA ASN A 202 -7.30 2.49 11.13
C ASN A 202 -8.39 1.68 11.85
N ALA A 203 -9.47 2.37 12.22
CA ALA A 203 -10.56 1.80 13.00
C ALA A 203 -11.28 0.64 12.27
N ASP A 204 -11.36 0.68 10.95
CA ASP A 204 -12.04 -0.36 10.18
C ASP A 204 -11.23 -1.66 10.19
N THR A 205 -9.92 -1.57 9.98
CA THR A 205 -9.04 -2.75 10.13
C THR A 205 -9.02 -3.27 11.57
N ALA A 206 -9.04 -2.38 12.58
CA ALA A 206 -9.13 -2.81 13.98
C ALA A 206 -10.42 -3.62 14.27
N LYS A 207 -11.56 -3.20 13.71
CA LYS A 207 -12.83 -3.96 13.81
C LYS A 207 -12.74 -5.33 13.16
N LEU A 208 -12.10 -5.44 12.00
CA LEU A 208 -11.90 -6.71 11.31
C LEU A 208 -10.97 -7.63 12.09
N LEU A 209 -9.87 -7.11 12.64
CA LEU A 209 -8.97 -7.86 13.52
C LEU A 209 -9.70 -8.41 14.75
N ALA A 210 -10.57 -7.62 15.37
CA ALA A 210 -11.36 -8.06 16.54
C ALA A 210 -12.33 -9.21 16.24
N LYS A 211 -12.61 -9.52 14.98
CA LYS A 211 -13.38 -10.71 14.59
C LYS A 211 -12.52 -11.97 14.60
N VAL A 212 -11.22 -11.86 14.40
CA VAL A 212 -10.27 -12.98 14.32
C VAL A 212 -9.52 -13.21 15.63
N VAL A 213 -9.28 -12.15 16.42
CA VAL A 213 -8.59 -12.21 17.71
C VAL A 213 -9.42 -11.56 18.82
N ASP A 214 -9.20 -12.02 20.05
CA ASP A 214 -9.62 -11.32 21.27
C ASP A 214 -8.50 -10.39 21.70
N VAL A 215 -8.77 -9.08 21.67
CA VAL A 215 -7.80 -8.05 22.04
C VAL A 215 -7.76 -7.93 23.56
N VAL A 216 -6.59 -8.22 24.15
CA VAL A 216 -6.36 -8.09 25.61
C VAL A 216 -5.79 -6.72 25.92
N ASP A 217 -4.77 -6.28 25.18
CA ASP A 217 -4.17 -4.97 25.27
C ASP A 217 -3.76 -4.49 23.86
N ALA A 218 -4.50 -3.52 23.34
CA ALA A 218 -4.26 -3.02 22.00
C ALA A 218 -2.93 -2.23 21.88
N ALA A 219 -2.55 -1.50 22.93
CA ALA A 219 -1.32 -0.71 22.94
C ALA A 219 -0.06 -1.59 22.98
N ALA A 220 -0.11 -2.66 23.76
CA ALA A 220 0.96 -3.65 23.83
C ALA A 220 0.92 -4.67 22.67
N GLY A 221 -0.17 -4.71 21.88
CA GLY A 221 -0.37 -5.74 20.86
C GLY A 221 -0.63 -7.13 21.45
N THR A 222 -1.15 -7.20 22.68
CA THR A 222 -1.46 -8.47 23.33
C THR A 222 -2.82 -8.96 22.88
N VAL A 223 -2.85 -10.12 22.24
CA VAL A 223 -4.06 -10.72 21.72
C VAL A 223 -4.12 -12.22 22.02
N ARG A 224 -5.29 -12.79 21.88
CA ARG A 224 -5.51 -14.24 21.91
C ARG A 224 -6.26 -14.64 20.65
N LEU A 225 -5.78 -15.65 19.92
CA LEU A 225 -6.48 -16.16 18.75
C LEU A 225 -7.84 -16.75 19.18
N LYS A 226 -8.89 -16.42 18.44
CA LYS A 226 -10.17 -17.06 18.65
C LYS A 226 -10.12 -18.51 18.19
N ALA A 227 -10.64 -19.41 19.00
CA ALA A 227 -10.68 -20.84 18.68
C ALA A 227 -11.54 -21.14 17.44
N LYS A 228 -12.61 -20.36 17.26
CA LYS A 228 -13.49 -20.44 16.10
C LYS A 228 -13.62 -19.05 15.48
N VAL A 229 -13.35 -18.94 14.19
CA VAL A 229 -13.53 -17.74 13.37
C VAL A 229 -14.37 -18.15 12.17
N GLU A 230 -15.35 -17.32 11.82
CA GLU A 230 -16.11 -17.54 10.59
C GLU A 230 -15.20 -17.28 9.38
N GLU A 231 -15.19 -18.18 8.42
CA GLU A 231 -14.33 -18.12 7.23
C GLU A 231 -14.52 -16.80 6.47
N ALA A 232 -15.75 -16.32 6.36
CA ALA A 232 -16.07 -15.03 5.76
C ALA A 232 -15.38 -13.82 6.47
N ASP A 233 -15.20 -13.89 7.81
CA ASP A 233 -14.54 -12.84 8.58
C ASP A 233 -13.03 -12.85 8.32
N GLU A 234 -12.42 -14.03 8.22
CA GLU A 234 -11.01 -14.19 7.88
C GLU A 234 -10.73 -13.72 6.45
N MET A 235 -11.55 -14.15 5.48
CA MET A 235 -11.46 -13.69 4.09
C MET A 235 -11.66 -12.19 3.95
N THR A 236 -12.56 -11.60 4.74
CA THR A 236 -12.80 -10.15 4.76
C THR A 236 -11.58 -9.40 5.29
N LEU A 237 -10.96 -9.87 6.38
CA LEU A 237 -9.73 -9.29 6.91
C LEU A 237 -8.60 -9.40 5.89
N GLU A 238 -8.43 -10.55 5.26
CA GLU A 238 -7.40 -10.80 4.23
C GLU A 238 -7.58 -9.84 3.05
N THR A 239 -8.78 -9.77 2.47
CA THR A 239 -9.09 -8.93 1.30
C THR A 239 -8.90 -7.44 1.59
N ARG A 240 -9.29 -6.99 2.78
CA ARG A 240 -9.28 -5.57 3.16
C ARG A 240 -8.03 -5.13 3.90
N SER A 241 -7.06 -6.03 4.14
CA SER A 241 -5.83 -5.73 4.87
C SER A 241 -4.99 -4.62 4.23
N THR A 242 -5.05 -4.48 2.91
CA THR A 242 -4.31 -3.47 2.15
C THR A 242 -4.99 -2.10 2.11
N LYS A 243 -6.25 -1.97 2.56
CA LYS A 243 -6.94 -0.68 2.62
C LYS A 243 -6.31 0.22 3.67
N THR A 244 -6.02 1.46 3.31
CA THR A 244 -5.31 2.41 4.16
C THR A 244 -6.14 3.62 4.53
N VAL A 245 -5.77 4.27 5.62
CA VAL A 245 -6.35 5.54 6.07
C VAL A 245 -5.37 6.66 5.74
N ARG A 246 -5.85 7.72 5.09
CA ARG A 246 -5.01 8.87 4.78
C ARG A 246 -4.61 9.65 6.02
N VAL A 247 -3.42 10.26 5.95
CA VAL A 247 -2.98 11.24 6.96
C VAL A 247 -4.00 12.38 7.02
N LYS A 248 -4.53 12.64 8.21
CA LYS A 248 -5.32 13.85 8.44
C LYS A 248 -4.40 15.07 8.30
N LYS A 249 -4.73 15.98 7.40
CA LYS A 249 -4.04 17.27 7.23
C LYS A 249 -4.32 18.17 8.42
#